data_49962b0019225999dfadfd4f2e7155ac
#
_entry.id   49962b0019225999dfadfd4f2e7155ac
#
_cell.length_a   1.000
_cell.length_b   1.000
_cell.length_c   1.000
_cell.angle_alpha   90.00
_cell.angle_beta   90.00
_cell.angle_gamma   90.00
#
_symmetry.space_group_name_H-M   'P 1'
#
loop_
_entity.id
_entity.type
_entity.pdbx_description
1 polymer ?
#
loop_
_entity_poly.entity_id
_entity_poly.type
_entity_poly.pdbx_seq_one_letter_code
_entity_poly.pdbx_strand_id
1 'polypeptide(L)'
;IKPSTLNFSEAAAFQTAYLTAYVSLVRRGNLLKGENLLVHGSTGGVGMAAVQLGKYLGANVIATGTSEEKLKKTLDWGANHYVLTHKDGEVDFRNEVKDLTDGKGADVIYDPVGGDVFDHSIRCINWGGRILIVGFASGRIPTLPINMALIKGFSIVGVRAGEYGRKNLKKGVENNEAIFKICEEGHFKPYVCKEFSLEQAKESIHYLSQRKLVGKVVVT
;
A
#
# COMPACT_ATOMS: atom_id res chain seq x y z
N ILE A 1 -7.23 -5.77 -23.42
CA ILE A 1 -7.96 -4.49 -23.30
C ILE A 1 -7.35 -3.74 -22.10
N LYS A 2 -7.03 -2.47 -22.26
CA LYS A 2 -6.58 -1.57 -21.19
C LYS A 2 -7.67 -0.56 -20.86
N PRO A 3 -7.70 0.04 -19.64
CA PRO A 3 -8.59 1.17 -19.38
C PRO A 3 -8.35 2.31 -20.38
N SER A 4 -9.43 2.95 -20.85
CA SER A 4 -9.36 4.02 -21.84
C SER A 4 -8.63 5.26 -21.32
N THR A 5 -8.75 5.50 -20.01
CA THR A 5 -8.14 6.61 -19.28
C THR A 5 -6.62 6.52 -19.12
N LEU A 6 -6.00 5.35 -19.39
CA LEU A 6 -4.56 5.12 -19.25
C LEU A 6 -3.85 5.09 -20.59
N ASN A 7 -2.62 5.60 -20.67
CA ASN A 7 -1.69 5.30 -21.75
C ASN A 7 -1.10 3.88 -21.58
N PHE A 8 -0.24 3.42 -22.50
CA PHE A 8 0.30 2.06 -22.44
C PHE A 8 1.26 1.85 -21.28
N SER A 9 2.09 2.82 -20.94
CA SER A 9 3.02 2.76 -19.81
C SER A 9 2.27 2.71 -18.48
N GLU A 10 1.25 3.55 -18.31
CA GLU A 10 0.37 3.51 -17.15
C GLU A 10 -0.36 2.16 -17.04
N ALA A 11 -0.86 1.62 -18.17
CA ALA A 11 -1.54 0.33 -18.18
C ALA A 11 -0.61 -0.83 -17.80
N ALA A 12 0.66 -0.81 -18.24
CA ALA A 12 1.66 -1.79 -17.83
C ALA A 12 1.95 -1.73 -16.32
N ALA A 13 1.88 -0.54 -15.72
CA ALA A 13 2.09 -0.32 -14.30
C ALA A 13 0.85 -0.62 -13.42
N PHE A 14 -0.32 -0.83 -14.03
CA PHE A 14 -1.62 -0.83 -13.36
C PHE A 14 -1.96 -2.14 -12.65
N GLN A 15 -2.17 -3.22 -13.40
CA GLN A 15 -2.96 -4.36 -12.94
C GLN A 15 -2.46 -4.99 -11.65
N THR A 16 -1.18 -5.35 -11.57
CA THR A 16 -0.63 -6.05 -10.41
C THR A 16 -0.73 -5.21 -9.14
N ALA A 17 -0.43 -3.90 -9.22
CA ALA A 17 -0.44 -3.01 -8.06
C ALA A 17 -1.87 -2.78 -7.53
N TYR A 18 -2.80 -2.47 -8.42
CA TYR A 18 -4.18 -2.16 -8.03
C TYR A 18 -4.98 -3.40 -7.65
N LEU A 19 -4.74 -4.55 -8.30
CA LEU A 19 -5.30 -5.81 -7.87
C LEU A 19 -4.82 -6.19 -6.45
N THR A 20 -3.54 -5.97 -6.16
CA THR A 20 -3.00 -6.21 -4.82
C THR A 20 -3.66 -5.31 -3.79
N ALA A 21 -3.78 -4.02 -4.07
CA ALA A 21 -4.48 -3.08 -3.19
C ALA A 21 -5.96 -3.48 -2.98
N TYR A 22 -6.66 -3.83 -4.06
CA TYR A 22 -8.08 -4.21 -4.00
C TYR A 22 -8.30 -5.48 -3.17
N VAL A 23 -7.54 -6.54 -3.43
CA VAL A 23 -7.64 -7.78 -2.64
C VAL A 23 -7.29 -7.50 -1.17
N SER A 24 -6.27 -6.67 -0.92
CA SER A 24 -5.87 -6.30 0.44
C SER A 24 -6.98 -5.56 1.18
N LEU A 25 -7.41 -4.43 0.65
CA LEU A 25 -8.28 -3.50 1.37
C LEU A 25 -9.75 -3.93 1.34
N VAL A 26 -10.24 -4.45 0.18
CA VAL A 26 -11.65 -4.82 0.02
C VAL A 26 -11.91 -6.26 0.48
N ARG A 27 -11.14 -7.24 -0.04
CA ARG A 27 -11.44 -8.66 0.19
C ARG A 27 -10.90 -9.19 1.51
N ARG A 28 -9.76 -8.72 1.95
CA ARG A 28 -9.08 -9.23 3.16
C ARG A 28 -9.19 -8.30 4.35
N GLY A 29 -9.02 -7.01 4.12
CA GLY A 29 -9.04 -5.98 5.15
C GLY A 29 -10.47 -5.50 5.48
N ASN A 30 -11.42 -5.68 4.56
CA ASN A 30 -12.78 -5.16 4.70
C ASN A 30 -12.77 -3.70 5.21
N LEU A 31 -11.99 -2.85 4.50
CA LEU A 31 -11.84 -1.45 4.84
C LEU A 31 -13.19 -0.73 4.69
N LEU A 32 -13.59 -0.02 5.73
CA LEU A 32 -14.85 0.72 5.78
C LEU A 32 -14.60 2.23 5.62
N LYS A 33 -15.62 2.93 5.13
CA LYS A 33 -15.59 4.39 5.07
C LYS A 33 -15.41 4.99 6.47
N GLY A 34 -14.49 5.96 6.57
CA GLY A 34 -14.17 6.66 7.82
C GLY A 34 -13.14 5.96 8.70
N GLU A 35 -12.73 4.72 8.39
CA GLU A 35 -11.62 4.08 9.11
C GLU A 35 -10.28 4.74 8.81
N ASN A 36 -9.36 4.68 9.78
CA ASN A 36 -7.98 5.13 9.64
C ASN A 36 -7.15 4.04 8.95
N LEU A 37 -6.72 4.31 7.71
CA LEU A 37 -5.86 3.43 6.92
C LEU A 37 -4.41 3.92 6.97
N LEU A 38 -3.53 3.14 7.60
CA LEU A 38 -2.08 3.37 7.57
C LEU A 38 -1.45 2.58 6.43
N VAL A 39 -0.78 3.27 5.51
CA VAL A 39 -0.15 2.64 4.33
C VAL A 39 1.36 2.75 4.43
N HIS A 40 2.05 1.63 4.68
CA HIS A 40 3.51 1.59 4.64
C HIS A 40 4.04 1.48 3.21
N GLY A 41 5.23 2.04 2.98
CA GLY A 41 5.83 2.07 1.65
C GLY A 41 4.94 2.76 0.60
N SER A 42 4.21 3.78 1.02
CA SER A 42 3.18 4.46 0.25
C SER A 42 3.67 5.10 -1.05
N THR A 43 4.96 5.38 -1.15
CA THR A 43 5.59 5.97 -2.35
C THR A 43 5.97 4.95 -3.42
N GLY A 44 5.88 3.64 -3.10
CA GLY A 44 6.06 2.56 -4.07
C GLY A 44 4.78 2.22 -4.83
N GLY A 45 4.88 1.43 -5.91
CA GLY A 45 3.74 1.15 -6.79
C GLY A 45 2.53 0.52 -6.10
N VAL A 46 2.73 -0.44 -5.19
CA VAL A 46 1.61 -1.08 -4.47
C VAL A 46 1.06 -0.19 -3.34
N GLY A 47 1.93 0.60 -2.68
CA GLY A 47 1.52 1.56 -1.66
C GLY A 47 0.72 2.71 -2.24
N MET A 48 1.14 3.27 -3.38
CA MET A 48 0.39 4.29 -4.13
C MET A 48 -1.01 3.79 -4.50
N ALA A 49 -1.12 2.57 -5.01
CA ALA A 49 -2.42 1.98 -5.34
C ALA A 49 -3.31 1.83 -4.09
N ALA A 50 -2.73 1.48 -2.94
CA ALA A 50 -3.45 1.40 -1.67
C ALA A 50 -3.91 2.79 -1.18
N VAL A 51 -3.10 3.84 -1.35
CA VAL A 51 -3.49 5.23 -1.03
C VAL A 51 -4.69 5.66 -1.87
N GLN A 52 -4.62 5.49 -3.21
CA GLN A 52 -5.71 5.88 -4.10
C GLN A 52 -6.99 5.08 -3.82
N LEU A 53 -6.88 3.78 -3.59
CA LEU A 53 -8.04 2.94 -3.26
C LEU A 53 -8.62 3.31 -1.89
N GLY A 54 -7.79 3.57 -0.88
CA GLY A 54 -8.23 4.02 0.44
C GLY A 54 -9.03 5.33 0.35
N LYS A 55 -8.54 6.29 -0.43
CA LYS A 55 -9.27 7.54 -0.75
C LYS A 55 -10.62 7.26 -1.41
N TYR A 56 -10.64 6.41 -2.44
CA TYR A 56 -11.87 6.04 -3.14
C TYR A 56 -12.90 5.40 -2.20
N LEU A 57 -12.45 4.56 -1.27
CA LEU A 57 -13.31 3.91 -0.27
C LEU A 57 -13.74 4.86 0.87
N GLY A 58 -13.22 6.09 0.91
CA GLY A 58 -13.58 7.10 1.90
C GLY A 58 -12.90 6.90 3.27
N ALA A 59 -11.77 6.24 3.32
CA ALA A 59 -10.95 6.12 4.52
C ALA A 59 -10.16 7.41 4.81
N ASN A 60 -9.76 7.60 6.06
CA ASN A 60 -8.74 8.57 6.46
C ASN A 60 -7.36 7.94 6.21
N VAL A 61 -6.68 8.34 5.15
CA VAL A 61 -5.45 7.69 4.68
C VAL A 61 -4.21 8.38 5.24
N ILE A 62 -3.39 7.65 5.97
CA ILE A 62 -2.09 8.07 6.51
C ILE A 62 -1.00 7.33 5.72
N ALA A 63 -0.26 8.06 4.90
CA ALA A 63 0.83 7.52 4.08
C ALA A 63 2.14 7.51 4.85
N THR A 64 2.94 6.44 4.79
CA THR A 64 4.25 6.41 5.42
C THR A 64 5.38 5.99 4.49
N GLY A 65 6.57 6.47 4.79
CA GLY A 65 7.79 6.19 4.04
C GLY A 65 9.02 6.82 4.68
N THR A 66 10.17 6.70 4.01
CA THR A 66 11.47 7.14 4.55
C THR A 66 11.95 8.49 4.01
N SER A 67 11.23 9.10 3.06
CA SER A 67 11.63 10.37 2.44
C SER A 67 10.44 11.32 2.40
N GLU A 68 10.57 12.46 3.05
CA GLU A 68 9.54 13.49 3.09
C GLU A 68 9.21 14.04 1.70
N GLU A 69 10.23 14.29 0.88
CA GLU A 69 10.06 14.77 -0.50
C GLU A 69 9.15 13.84 -1.31
N LYS A 70 9.36 12.52 -1.17
CA LYS A 70 8.53 11.53 -1.87
C LYS A 70 7.14 11.42 -1.27
N LEU A 71 7.03 11.52 0.05
CA LEU A 71 5.75 11.44 0.75
C LEU A 71 4.81 12.59 0.42
N LYS A 72 5.33 13.80 0.18
CA LYS A 72 4.50 14.94 -0.26
C LYS A 72 3.65 14.62 -1.50
N LYS A 73 4.16 13.78 -2.41
CA LYS A 73 3.40 13.33 -3.60
C LYS A 73 2.20 12.45 -3.26
N THR A 74 2.20 11.80 -2.09
CA THR A 74 1.07 10.94 -1.69
C THR A 74 -0.19 11.74 -1.38
N LEU A 75 -0.06 13.04 -1.06
CA LEU A 75 -1.19 13.94 -0.86
C LEU A 75 -1.95 14.14 -2.17
N ASP A 76 -1.24 14.29 -3.30
CA ASP A 76 -1.85 14.41 -4.62
C ASP A 76 -2.61 13.13 -5.02
N TRP A 77 -2.21 11.97 -4.46
CA TRP A 77 -2.86 10.67 -4.70
C TRP A 77 -4.02 10.39 -3.74
N GLY A 78 -4.23 11.28 -2.76
CA GLY A 78 -5.38 11.22 -1.87
C GLY A 78 -5.09 10.80 -0.44
N ALA A 79 -3.82 10.77 -0.01
CA ALA A 79 -3.51 10.68 1.42
C ALA A 79 -3.99 11.94 2.15
N ASN A 80 -4.56 11.77 3.35
CA ASN A 80 -4.94 12.87 4.21
C ASN A 80 -3.72 13.43 4.96
N HIS A 81 -2.82 12.52 5.35
CA HIS A 81 -1.60 12.84 6.09
C HIS A 81 -0.45 11.97 5.59
N TYR A 82 0.78 12.42 5.85
CA TYR A 82 1.95 11.58 5.71
C TYR A 82 2.81 11.63 6.98
N VAL A 83 3.53 10.54 7.24
CA VAL A 83 4.39 10.37 8.41
C VAL A 83 5.70 9.70 7.99
N LEU A 84 6.83 10.23 8.44
CA LEU A 84 8.12 9.58 8.27
C LEU A 84 8.22 8.35 9.16
N THR A 85 8.66 7.22 8.58
CA THR A 85 8.85 5.98 9.35
C THR A 85 10.11 6.00 10.19
N HIS A 86 11.09 6.85 9.88
CA HIS A 86 12.37 6.94 10.58
C HIS A 86 12.64 8.38 11.01
N LYS A 87 13.07 8.54 12.25
CA LYS A 87 13.62 9.79 12.81
C LYS A 87 15.00 9.47 13.40
N ASP A 88 15.98 10.27 13.07
CA ASP A 88 17.38 10.11 13.53
C ASP A 88 17.96 8.69 13.30
N GLY A 89 17.53 8.02 12.22
CA GLY A 89 17.98 6.68 11.83
C GLY A 89 17.22 5.52 12.47
N GLU A 90 16.33 5.79 13.42
CA GLU A 90 15.50 4.78 14.09
C GLU A 90 14.05 4.81 13.59
N VAL A 91 13.36 3.66 13.67
CA VAL A 91 11.92 3.61 13.37
C VAL A 91 11.13 4.27 14.50
N ASP A 92 10.49 5.39 14.18
CA ASP A 92 9.66 6.15 15.13
C ASP A 92 8.53 6.89 14.42
N PHE A 93 7.36 6.29 14.32
CA PHE A 93 6.17 6.89 13.71
C PHE A 93 4.90 6.69 14.55
N ARG A 94 4.96 5.84 15.57
CA ARG A 94 3.76 5.37 16.28
C ARG A 94 2.99 6.48 16.99
N ASN A 95 3.72 7.42 17.61
CA ASN A 95 3.09 8.50 18.38
C ASN A 95 2.38 9.46 17.42
N GLU A 96 3.04 9.82 16.31
CA GLU A 96 2.45 10.69 15.29
C GLU A 96 1.20 10.06 14.65
N VAL A 97 1.20 8.74 14.38
CA VAL A 97 -0.01 8.03 13.91
C VAL A 97 -1.12 8.08 14.96
N LYS A 98 -0.80 7.94 16.25
CA LYS A 98 -1.80 8.05 17.31
C LYS A 98 -2.36 9.46 17.43
N ASP A 99 -1.53 10.47 17.34
CA ASP A 99 -1.96 11.87 17.38
C ASP A 99 -2.92 12.18 16.23
N LEU A 100 -2.62 11.69 15.03
CA LEU A 100 -3.48 11.84 13.83
C LEU A 100 -4.80 11.02 13.90
N THR A 101 -4.95 10.16 14.90
CA THR A 101 -6.11 9.26 15.06
C THR A 101 -6.79 9.38 16.42
N ASP A 102 -6.70 10.55 17.06
CA ASP A 102 -7.29 10.84 18.38
C ASP A 102 -6.88 9.81 19.47
N GLY A 103 -5.63 9.34 19.41
CA GLY A 103 -5.07 8.35 20.33
C GLY A 103 -5.48 6.89 20.04
N LYS A 104 -6.40 6.64 19.13
CA LYS A 104 -6.95 5.30 18.83
C LYS A 104 -5.97 4.41 18.07
N GLY A 105 -5.22 4.97 17.13
CA GLY A 105 -4.38 4.24 16.19
C GLY A 105 -5.11 3.90 14.88
N ALA A 106 -4.43 3.16 14.01
CA ALA A 106 -4.95 2.78 12.70
C ALA A 106 -5.92 1.59 12.78
N ASP A 107 -7.05 1.65 12.08
CA ASP A 107 -8.02 0.56 11.99
C ASP A 107 -7.54 -0.53 11.02
N VAL A 108 -6.89 -0.11 9.93
CA VAL A 108 -6.28 -1.01 8.95
C VAL A 108 -4.85 -0.56 8.67
N ILE A 109 -3.92 -1.49 8.73
CA ILE A 109 -2.52 -1.25 8.34
C ILE A 109 -2.19 -2.08 7.11
N TYR A 110 -1.82 -1.42 6.02
CA TYR A 110 -1.35 -2.05 4.80
C TYR A 110 0.17 -2.15 4.84
N ASP A 111 0.70 -3.36 5.03
CA ASP A 111 2.14 -3.57 5.27
C ASP A 111 2.83 -4.42 4.17
N PRO A 112 3.45 -3.79 3.17
CA PRO A 112 4.36 -4.45 2.23
C PRO A 112 5.82 -4.44 2.69
N VAL A 113 6.13 -3.88 3.87
CA VAL A 113 7.49 -3.59 4.34
C VAL A 113 7.99 -4.63 5.33
N GLY A 114 7.20 -4.96 6.34
CA GLY A 114 7.59 -5.86 7.41
C GLY A 114 8.71 -5.29 8.30
N GLY A 115 9.51 -6.18 8.90
CA GLY A 115 10.66 -5.81 9.73
C GLY A 115 10.29 -4.90 10.91
N ASP A 116 11.13 -3.91 11.20
CA ASP A 116 10.95 -2.99 12.32
C ASP A 116 9.70 -2.12 12.17
N VAL A 117 9.31 -1.83 10.93
CA VAL A 117 8.06 -1.10 10.64
C VAL A 117 6.86 -1.88 11.15
N PHE A 118 6.80 -3.20 10.93
CA PHE A 118 5.76 -4.07 11.50
C PHE A 118 5.79 -4.06 13.05
N ASP A 119 6.98 -4.15 13.65
CA ASP A 119 7.13 -4.20 15.12
C ASP A 119 6.59 -2.90 15.79
N HIS A 120 6.74 -1.76 15.12
CA HIS A 120 6.15 -0.50 15.54
C HIS A 120 4.64 -0.41 15.23
N SER A 121 4.18 -1.03 14.15
CA SER A 121 2.77 -1.06 13.73
C SER A 121 1.87 -1.73 14.76
N ILE A 122 2.30 -2.82 15.38
CA ILE A 122 1.53 -3.49 16.46
C ILE A 122 1.31 -2.60 17.70
N ARG A 123 2.04 -1.48 17.81
CA ARG A 123 1.92 -0.53 18.92
C ARG A 123 0.99 0.65 18.62
N CYS A 124 0.69 0.90 17.33
CA CYS A 124 -0.24 1.95 16.89
C CYS A 124 -1.46 1.41 16.12
N ILE A 125 -1.71 0.10 16.20
CA ILE A 125 -2.97 -0.49 15.74
C ILE A 125 -4.10 -0.16 16.71
N ASN A 126 -5.29 0.13 16.19
CA ASN A 126 -6.50 0.34 16.98
C ASN A 126 -7.03 -1.00 17.54
N TRP A 127 -7.87 -0.94 18.57
CA TRP A 127 -8.65 -2.09 19.05
C TRP A 127 -9.55 -2.63 17.92
N GLY A 128 -9.51 -3.95 17.71
CA GLY A 128 -10.25 -4.59 16.61
C GLY A 128 -9.66 -4.36 15.22
N GLY A 129 -8.50 -3.69 15.12
CA GLY A 129 -7.84 -3.39 13.85
C GLY A 129 -7.29 -4.62 13.12
N ARG A 130 -6.81 -4.42 11.89
CA ARG A 130 -6.26 -5.48 11.02
C ARG A 130 -4.93 -5.04 10.44
N ILE A 131 -3.88 -5.85 10.58
CA ILE A 131 -2.61 -5.66 9.86
C ILE A 131 -2.59 -6.61 8.67
N LEU A 132 -2.53 -6.04 7.48
CA LEU A 132 -2.53 -6.76 6.22
C LEU A 132 -1.09 -7.03 5.78
N ILE A 133 -0.67 -8.30 5.85
CA ILE A 133 0.67 -8.71 5.44
C ILE A 133 0.70 -8.88 3.93
N VAL A 134 1.32 -7.93 3.24
CA VAL A 134 1.40 -7.86 1.78
C VAL A 134 2.79 -8.25 1.27
N GLY A 135 3.84 -7.96 2.05
CA GLY A 135 5.21 -8.26 1.67
C GLY A 135 6.23 -7.96 2.77
N PHE A 136 7.50 -8.13 2.43
CA PHE A 136 8.63 -7.98 3.35
C PHE A 136 9.79 -7.21 2.66
N ALA A 137 9.49 -6.04 2.12
CA ALA A 137 10.47 -5.24 1.36
C ALA A 137 11.66 -4.76 2.19
N SER A 138 11.56 -4.78 3.53
CA SER A 138 12.69 -4.55 4.44
C SER A 138 13.73 -5.66 4.39
N GLY A 139 13.36 -6.87 3.93
CA GLY A 139 14.19 -8.07 3.94
C GLY A 139 14.03 -8.93 5.21
N ARG A 140 13.45 -8.40 6.29
CA ARG A 140 13.21 -9.14 7.55
C ARG A 140 11.74 -9.54 7.67
N ILE A 141 11.48 -10.84 7.85
CA ILE A 141 10.16 -11.34 8.22
C ILE A 141 9.98 -11.11 9.73
N PRO A 142 8.95 -10.35 10.15
CA PRO A 142 8.76 -10.04 11.56
C PRO A 142 8.20 -11.23 12.33
N THR A 143 8.42 -11.23 13.65
CA THR A 143 7.83 -12.18 14.58
C THR A 143 6.84 -11.46 15.47
N LEU A 144 5.62 -11.99 15.57
CA LEU A 144 4.61 -11.47 16.48
C LEU A 144 4.58 -12.28 17.78
N PRO A 145 4.82 -11.67 18.94
CA PRO A 145 4.41 -12.25 20.20
C PRO A 145 2.87 -12.35 20.24
N ILE A 146 2.34 -13.58 20.16
CA ILE A 146 0.90 -13.82 19.92
C ILE A 146 -0.02 -13.22 20.99
N ASN A 147 0.48 -13.04 22.22
CA ASN A 147 -0.24 -12.35 23.28
C ASN A 147 -0.59 -10.89 22.92
N MET A 148 0.14 -10.25 22.02
CA MET A 148 -0.18 -8.88 21.60
C MET A 148 -1.50 -8.81 20.83
N ALA A 149 -1.81 -9.83 20.02
CA ALA A 149 -3.09 -9.91 19.33
C ALA A 149 -4.24 -10.06 20.33
N LEU A 150 -4.05 -10.86 21.40
CA LEU A 150 -5.03 -11.01 22.47
C LEU A 150 -5.23 -9.70 23.25
N ILE A 151 -4.14 -9.06 23.69
CA ILE A 151 -4.19 -7.85 24.53
C ILE A 151 -4.83 -6.67 23.82
N LYS A 152 -4.55 -6.51 22.53
CA LYS A 152 -5.03 -5.38 21.71
C LYS A 152 -6.24 -5.73 20.83
N GLY A 153 -6.70 -6.96 20.83
CA GLY A 153 -7.87 -7.41 20.08
C GLY A 153 -7.74 -7.25 18.57
N PHE A 154 -6.53 -7.25 17.99
CA PHE A 154 -6.33 -7.05 16.54
C PHE A 154 -6.08 -8.36 15.79
N SER A 155 -6.20 -8.31 14.46
CA SER A 155 -5.99 -9.45 13.57
C SER A 155 -4.76 -9.25 12.68
N ILE A 156 -4.03 -10.35 12.41
CA ILE A 156 -3.04 -10.43 11.33
C ILE A 156 -3.67 -11.14 10.15
N VAL A 157 -3.67 -10.49 8.99
CA VAL A 157 -4.34 -10.99 7.79
C VAL A 157 -3.34 -11.15 6.65
N GLY A 158 -3.07 -12.37 6.25
CA GLY A 158 -2.22 -12.65 5.10
C GLY A 158 -2.90 -12.24 3.79
N VAL A 159 -2.15 -11.55 2.91
CA VAL A 159 -2.63 -11.14 1.59
C VAL A 159 -1.75 -11.74 0.51
N ARG A 160 -2.33 -12.62 -0.31
CA ARG A 160 -1.69 -13.19 -1.49
C ARG A 160 -2.60 -12.98 -2.70
N ALA A 161 -2.57 -11.76 -3.23
CA ALA A 161 -3.56 -11.27 -4.20
C ALA A 161 -3.68 -12.14 -5.46
N GLY A 162 -2.56 -12.57 -6.05
CA GLY A 162 -2.57 -13.43 -7.22
C GLY A 162 -3.17 -14.82 -6.93
N GLU A 163 -2.89 -15.39 -5.76
CA GLU A 163 -3.42 -16.69 -5.36
C GLU A 163 -4.91 -16.62 -5.01
N TYR A 164 -5.36 -15.48 -4.47
CA TYR A 164 -6.76 -15.26 -4.14
C TYR A 164 -7.67 -15.47 -5.35
N GLY A 165 -7.30 -14.89 -6.51
CA GLY A 165 -8.04 -15.08 -7.75
C GLY A 165 -7.90 -16.49 -8.33
N ARG A 166 -6.73 -17.13 -8.20
CA ARG A 166 -6.53 -18.53 -8.66
C ARG A 166 -7.35 -19.53 -7.87
N LYS A 167 -7.48 -19.37 -6.56
CA LYS A 167 -8.30 -20.22 -5.69
C LYS A 167 -9.80 -19.97 -5.85
N ASN A 168 -10.20 -18.79 -6.34
CA ASN A 168 -11.58 -18.43 -6.58
C ASN A 168 -11.69 -17.61 -7.88
N LEU A 169 -11.83 -18.33 -9.00
CA LEU A 169 -11.84 -17.73 -10.34
C LEU A 169 -12.93 -16.67 -10.50
N LYS A 170 -14.13 -16.91 -9.95
CA LYS A 170 -15.23 -15.95 -10.02
C LYS A 170 -14.84 -14.63 -9.34
N LYS A 171 -14.31 -14.70 -8.12
CA LYS A 171 -13.82 -13.50 -7.40
C LYS A 171 -12.62 -12.86 -8.08
N GLY A 172 -11.79 -13.65 -8.76
CA GLY A 172 -10.68 -13.13 -9.57
C GLY A 172 -11.17 -12.25 -10.71
N VAL A 173 -12.22 -12.68 -11.42
CA VAL A 173 -12.87 -11.90 -12.49
C VAL A 173 -13.51 -10.65 -11.91
N GLU A 174 -14.35 -10.78 -10.87
CA GLU A 174 -14.99 -9.66 -10.19
C GLU A 174 -13.99 -8.59 -9.72
N ASN A 175 -12.83 -9.00 -9.20
CA ASN A 175 -11.80 -8.07 -8.74
C ASN A 175 -11.20 -7.28 -9.91
N ASN A 176 -10.92 -7.95 -11.04
CA ASN A 176 -10.40 -7.29 -12.23
C ASN A 176 -11.42 -6.31 -12.81
N GLU A 177 -12.68 -6.70 -12.92
CA GLU A 177 -13.76 -5.83 -13.37
C GLU A 177 -13.91 -4.60 -12.46
N ALA A 178 -13.84 -4.80 -11.14
CA ALA A 178 -13.94 -3.71 -10.18
C ALA A 178 -12.80 -2.70 -10.31
N ILE A 179 -11.53 -3.14 -10.38
CA ILE A 179 -10.41 -2.21 -10.53
C ILE A 179 -10.43 -1.50 -11.88
N PHE A 180 -10.87 -2.18 -12.94
CA PHE A 180 -11.07 -1.58 -14.26
C PHE A 180 -12.11 -0.48 -14.22
N LYS A 181 -13.28 -0.74 -13.62
CA LYS A 181 -14.35 0.23 -13.46
C LYS A 181 -13.88 1.48 -12.70
N ILE A 182 -13.24 1.31 -11.56
CA ILE A 182 -12.71 2.42 -10.75
C ILE A 182 -11.69 3.24 -11.54
N CYS A 183 -10.88 2.58 -12.38
CA CYS A 183 -9.93 3.24 -13.26
C CYS A 183 -10.61 4.03 -14.37
N GLU A 184 -11.63 3.48 -15.04
CA GLU A 184 -12.42 4.18 -16.05
C GLU A 184 -13.16 5.41 -15.47
N GLU A 185 -13.55 5.35 -14.20
CA GLU A 185 -14.14 6.48 -13.47
C GLU A 185 -13.10 7.56 -13.11
N GLY A 186 -11.81 7.34 -13.41
CA GLY A 186 -10.73 8.31 -13.20
C GLY A 186 -10.14 8.32 -11.78
N HIS A 187 -10.53 7.38 -10.92
CA HIS A 187 -10.04 7.31 -9.53
C HIS A 187 -8.67 6.63 -9.39
N PHE A 188 -8.23 5.87 -10.40
CA PHE A 188 -6.94 5.21 -10.42
C PHE A 188 -6.06 5.76 -11.52
N LYS A 189 -4.87 6.22 -11.15
CA LYS A 189 -3.84 6.66 -12.09
C LYS A 189 -2.46 6.22 -11.62
N PRO A 190 -1.86 5.19 -12.23
CA PRO A 190 -0.51 4.79 -11.92
C PRO A 190 0.48 5.93 -12.20
N TYR A 191 1.40 6.15 -11.26
CA TYR A 191 2.48 7.09 -11.46
C TYR A 191 3.71 6.35 -12.00
N VAL A 192 4.04 6.59 -13.26
CA VAL A 192 5.25 6.08 -13.91
C VAL A 192 6.31 7.17 -13.82
N CYS A 193 7.31 6.95 -12.95
CA CYS A 193 8.35 7.96 -12.72
C CYS A 193 9.44 7.94 -13.80
N LYS A 194 9.61 6.81 -14.49
CA LYS A 194 10.60 6.67 -15.57
C LYS A 194 10.24 5.53 -16.51
N GLU A 195 10.49 5.76 -17.80
CA GLU A 195 10.39 4.77 -18.86
C GLU A 195 11.79 4.45 -19.39
N PHE A 196 12.01 3.20 -19.76
CA PHE A 196 13.24 2.70 -20.36
C PHE A 196 12.88 1.93 -21.63
N SER A 197 13.78 1.93 -22.63
CA SER A 197 13.63 1.05 -23.78
C SER A 197 13.95 -0.41 -23.37
N LEU A 198 13.57 -1.37 -24.23
CA LEU A 198 13.87 -2.79 -24.00
C LEU A 198 15.37 -3.04 -23.86
N GLU A 199 16.21 -2.34 -24.64
CA GLU A 199 17.67 -2.43 -24.58
C GLU A 199 18.21 -1.96 -23.22
N GLN A 200 17.48 -1.06 -22.55
CA GLN A 200 17.84 -0.50 -21.24
C GLN A 200 17.20 -1.27 -20.08
N ALA A 201 16.70 -2.47 -20.29
CA ALA A 201 16.07 -3.28 -19.24
C ALA A 201 16.99 -3.52 -18.04
N LYS A 202 18.30 -3.70 -18.28
CA LYS A 202 19.31 -3.86 -17.22
C LYS A 202 19.46 -2.59 -16.38
N GLU A 203 19.50 -1.43 -17.01
CA GLU A 203 19.56 -0.13 -16.34
C GLU A 203 18.29 0.12 -15.49
N SER A 204 17.13 -0.31 -15.99
CA SER A 204 15.87 -0.18 -15.25
C SER A 204 15.90 -0.94 -13.92
N ILE A 205 16.47 -2.17 -13.90
CA ILE A 205 16.65 -2.97 -12.68
C ILE A 205 17.65 -2.29 -11.73
N HIS A 206 18.74 -1.76 -12.27
CA HIS A 206 19.73 -1.02 -11.47
C HIS A 206 19.09 0.25 -10.86
N TYR A 207 18.28 0.97 -11.63
CA TYR A 207 17.54 2.16 -11.14
C TYR A 207 16.61 1.79 -9.96
N LEU A 208 15.92 0.65 -10.04
CA LEU A 208 15.08 0.15 -8.97
C LEU A 208 15.89 -0.13 -7.69
N SER A 209 17.08 -0.71 -7.82
CA SER A 209 17.94 -1.06 -6.67
C SER A 209 18.43 0.15 -5.87
N GLN A 210 18.48 1.33 -6.50
CA GLN A 210 18.88 2.58 -5.83
C GLN A 210 17.85 3.14 -4.87
N ARG A 211 16.64 2.58 -4.82
CA ARG A 211 15.51 3.04 -3.97
C ARG A 211 15.13 4.52 -4.14
N LYS A 212 15.52 5.14 -5.27
CA LYS A 212 15.23 6.57 -5.58
C LYS A 212 13.87 6.78 -6.22
N LEU A 213 13.24 5.71 -6.68
CA LEU A 213 11.97 5.77 -7.42
C LEU A 213 10.78 6.21 -6.55
N VAL A 214 9.79 6.76 -7.22
CA VAL A 214 8.43 6.97 -6.72
C VAL A 214 7.48 6.29 -7.71
N GLY A 215 6.48 5.56 -7.23
CA GLY A 215 5.55 4.83 -8.10
C GLY A 215 6.17 3.65 -8.82
N LYS A 216 6.20 3.69 -10.15
CA LYS A 216 6.61 2.58 -11.01
C LYS A 216 7.62 3.01 -12.08
N VAL A 217 8.40 2.05 -12.50
CA VAL A 217 9.25 2.12 -13.69
C VAL A 217 8.69 1.16 -14.73
N VAL A 218 8.72 1.52 -15.99
CA VAL A 218 8.22 0.71 -17.11
C VAL A 218 9.31 0.55 -18.16
N VAL A 219 9.36 -0.61 -18.78
CA VAL A 219 10.17 -0.90 -19.98
C VAL A 219 9.22 -1.00 -21.14
N THR A 220 9.46 -0.21 -22.20
CA THR A 220 8.62 -0.11 -23.41
C THR A 220 9.38 -0.46 -24.66
#